data_4ea904a608a285c5bd4d32789de4ce9b
#
_entry.id   4ea904a608a285c5bd4d32789de4ce9b
#
_cell.length_a   1.000
_cell.length_b   1.000
_cell.length_c   1.000
_cell.angle_alpha   90.00
_cell.angle_beta   90.00
_cell.angle_gamma   90.00
#
_symmetry.space_group_name_H-M   'P 1'
#
loop_
_entity.id
_entity.type
_entity.pdbx_description
1 polymer ?
#
loop_
_entity_poly.entity_id
_entity_poly.type
_entity_poly.pdbx_seq_one_letter_code
_entity_poly.pdbx_strand_id
1 'polypeptide(L)'
;LVIQLTSSILQPLVGLAVDKKRHPAALSVGMLFTLVGVWLLSRSAGFYAALAAVALTGCGSAIFHPECVRIAQSASGGKKGLAQSVFQVGGNLGFAVGPLATAVIILPYGQGNIAWFSAAAACAAVVLFFIGRAGEKLAAAAKKAKAAVTRTEADRRHLVFVVALLLVLMFSKQIYHASLGNFLTFYVMEKFGVTMAGAQY
;
A
#
# COMPACT_ATOMS: atom_id res chain seq x y z
N LEU A 1 11.15 -7.67 0.08
CA LEU A 1 10.72 -8.70 -0.88
C LEU A 1 9.45 -9.43 -0.39
N VAL A 2 9.41 -10.02 0.82
CA VAL A 2 8.29 -10.84 1.31
C VAL A 2 6.98 -10.06 1.36
N ILE A 3 6.95 -8.87 1.94
CA ILE A 3 5.77 -7.99 1.94
C ILE A 3 5.22 -7.79 0.52
N GLN A 4 6.11 -7.45 -0.42
CA GLN A 4 5.72 -7.16 -1.79
C GLN A 4 5.20 -8.40 -2.52
N LEU A 5 5.86 -9.55 -2.34
CA LEU A 5 5.41 -10.82 -2.91
C LEU A 5 4.04 -11.21 -2.37
N THR A 6 3.88 -11.23 -1.03
CA THR A 6 2.60 -11.59 -0.39
C THR A 6 1.49 -10.64 -0.84
N SER A 7 1.75 -9.33 -0.80
CA SER A 7 0.80 -8.32 -1.22
C SER A 7 0.44 -8.48 -2.71
N SER A 8 1.41 -8.63 -3.59
CA SER A 8 1.17 -8.70 -5.04
C SER A 8 0.42 -9.95 -5.47
N ILE A 9 0.68 -11.10 -4.83
CA ILE A 9 -0.03 -12.35 -5.11
C ILE A 9 -1.47 -12.29 -4.60
N LEU A 10 -1.69 -11.68 -3.43
CA LEU A 10 -3.01 -11.63 -2.82
C LEU A 10 -3.90 -10.50 -3.37
N GLN A 11 -3.33 -9.39 -3.86
CA GLN A 11 -4.11 -8.26 -4.37
C GLN A 11 -5.13 -8.63 -5.46
N PRO A 12 -4.83 -9.44 -6.49
CA PRO A 12 -5.80 -9.85 -7.48
C PRO A 12 -6.93 -10.69 -6.89
N LEU A 13 -6.60 -11.59 -5.96
CA LEU A 13 -7.59 -12.46 -5.30
C LEU A 13 -8.52 -11.64 -4.40
N VAL A 14 -7.96 -10.74 -3.61
CA VAL A 14 -8.71 -9.82 -2.76
C VAL A 14 -9.56 -8.87 -3.60
N GLY A 15 -9.01 -8.32 -4.69
CA GLY A 15 -9.75 -7.46 -5.61
C GLY A 15 -11.00 -8.14 -6.15
N LEU A 16 -10.87 -9.39 -6.62
CA LEU A 16 -12.00 -10.19 -7.11
C LEU A 16 -13.03 -10.48 -6.00
N ALA A 17 -12.60 -10.76 -4.78
CA ALA A 17 -13.49 -11.03 -3.65
C ALA A 17 -14.26 -9.78 -3.22
N VAL A 18 -13.57 -8.64 -3.11
CA VAL A 18 -14.16 -7.35 -2.72
C VAL A 18 -15.10 -6.80 -3.80
N ASP A 19 -14.81 -7.01 -5.07
CA ASP A 19 -15.68 -6.61 -6.18
C ASP A 19 -17.02 -7.36 -6.16
N LYS A 20 -17.01 -8.62 -5.72
CA LYS A 20 -18.23 -9.42 -5.58
C LYS A 20 -19.06 -9.01 -4.37
N LYS A 21 -18.43 -8.73 -3.24
CA LYS A 21 -19.12 -8.44 -1.98
C LYS A 21 -18.42 -7.28 -1.27
N ARG A 22 -19.03 -6.13 -1.31
CA ARG A 22 -18.51 -4.92 -0.65
C ARG A 22 -18.70 -5.01 0.85
N HIS A 23 -17.65 -4.78 1.61
CA HIS A 23 -17.72 -4.71 3.07
C HIS A 23 -17.13 -3.39 3.56
N PRO A 24 -17.89 -2.61 4.36
CA PRO A 24 -17.43 -1.34 4.91
C PRO A 24 -16.20 -1.48 5.78
N ALA A 25 -16.03 -2.66 6.36
CA ALA A 25 -14.92 -2.97 7.25
C ALA A 25 -13.64 -3.42 6.53
N ALA A 26 -13.64 -3.59 5.20
CA ALA A 26 -12.49 -4.14 4.48
C ALA A 26 -11.20 -3.34 4.71
N LEU A 27 -11.28 -2.00 4.71
CA LEU A 27 -10.13 -1.13 5.04
C LEU A 27 -9.59 -1.38 6.44
N SER A 28 -10.49 -1.43 7.42
CA SER A 28 -10.11 -1.65 8.82
C SER A 28 -9.54 -3.05 9.03
N VAL A 29 -10.09 -4.05 8.37
CA VAL A 29 -9.57 -5.43 8.41
C VAL A 29 -8.15 -5.48 7.83
N GLY A 30 -7.90 -4.84 6.67
CA GLY A 30 -6.55 -4.73 6.12
C GLY A 30 -5.57 -4.06 7.09
N MET A 31 -6.02 -2.98 7.74
CA MET A 31 -5.18 -2.28 8.72
C MET A 31 -4.95 -3.07 10.00
N LEU A 32 -5.93 -3.87 10.45
CA LEU A 32 -5.75 -4.79 11.58
C LEU A 32 -4.71 -5.88 11.29
N PHE A 33 -4.70 -6.45 10.08
CA PHE A 33 -3.63 -7.37 9.66
C PHE A 33 -2.26 -6.71 9.71
N THR A 34 -2.15 -5.47 9.24
CA THR A 34 -0.92 -4.68 9.31
C THR A 34 -0.51 -4.42 10.75
N LEU A 35 -1.45 -4.01 11.62
CA LEU A 35 -1.21 -3.77 13.04
C LEU A 35 -0.64 -5.03 13.73
N VAL A 36 -1.33 -6.16 13.57
CA VAL A 36 -0.90 -7.43 14.19
C VAL A 36 0.45 -7.86 13.63
N GLY A 37 0.67 -7.72 12.32
CA GLY A 37 1.94 -8.05 11.68
C GLY A 37 3.11 -7.20 12.22
N VAL A 38 2.93 -5.89 12.32
CA VAL A 38 3.93 -4.96 12.87
C VAL A 38 4.19 -5.23 14.35
N TRP A 39 3.13 -5.51 15.13
CA TRP A 39 3.28 -5.84 16.55
C TRP A 39 4.03 -7.16 16.75
N LEU A 40 3.71 -8.21 15.98
CA LEU A 40 4.43 -9.47 15.99
C LEU A 40 5.89 -9.29 15.57
N LEU A 41 6.16 -8.43 14.57
CA LEU A 41 7.51 -8.11 14.15
C LEU A 41 8.33 -7.48 15.27
N SER A 42 7.74 -6.61 16.10
CA SER A 42 8.41 -6.01 17.25
C SER A 42 8.82 -7.03 18.33
N ARG A 43 8.14 -8.18 18.39
CA ARG A 43 8.35 -9.28 19.36
C ARG A 43 9.06 -10.50 18.75
N SER A 44 9.37 -10.49 17.46
CA SER A 44 9.96 -11.64 16.80
C SER A 44 11.37 -11.92 17.31
N ALA A 45 11.59 -13.15 17.80
CA ALA A 45 12.90 -13.59 18.32
C ALA A 45 13.74 -14.34 17.27
N GLY A 46 13.24 -14.60 16.08
CA GLY A 46 13.93 -15.35 15.05
C GLY A 46 13.48 -15.06 13.64
N PHE A 47 14.28 -15.47 12.67
CA PHE A 47 14.07 -15.20 11.25
C PHE A 47 12.68 -15.63 10.75
N TYR A 48 12.25 -16.85 11.06
CA TYR A 48 10.94 -17.35 10.58
C TYR A 48 9.75 -16.62 11.22
N ALA A 49 9.87 -16.24 12.50
CA ALA A 49 8.86 -15.42 13.16
C ALA A 49 8.74 -14.03 12.54
N ALA A 50 9.88 -13.40 12.26
CA ALA A 50 9.92 -12.12 11.55
C ALA A 50 9.33 -12.26 10.13
N LEU A 51 9.66 -13.34 9.41
CA LEU A 51 9.13 -13.60 8.07
C LEU A 51 7.61 -13.74 8.07
N ALA A 52 7.05 -14.48 9.04
CA ALA A 52 5.61 -14.65 9.19
C ALA A 52 4.91 -13.31 9.52
N ALA A 53 5.49 -12.51 10.41
CA ALA A 53 4.99 -11.18 10.77
C ALA A 53 4.95 -10.23 9.56
N VAL A 54 6.01 -10.25 8.76
CA VAL A 54 6.13 -9.47 7.52
C VAL A 54 5.13 -9.94 6.46
N ALA A 55 4.92 -11.25 6.32
CA ALA A 55 3.92 -11.81 5.43
C ALA A 55 2.50 -11.39 5.83
N LEU A 56 2.20 -11.40 7.13
CA LEU A 56 0.92 -10.94 7.66
C LEU A 56 0.66 -9.45 7.36
N THR A 57 1.69 -8.62 7.49
CA THR A 57 1.64 -7.21 7.06
C THR A 57 1.35 -7.08 5.57
N GLY A 58 1.94 -7.95 4.75
CA GLY A 58 1.67 -8.04 3.31
C GLY A 58 0.21 -8.39 2.98
N CYS A 59 -0.40 -9.30 3.76
CA CYS A 59 -1.84 -9.60 3.64
C CYS A 59 -2.69 -8.35 3.90
N GLY A 60 -2.36 -7.57 4.94
CA GLY A 60 -3.02 -6.31 5.25
C GLY A 60 -2.93 -5.31 4.09
N SER A 61 -1.74 -5.17 3.52
CA SER A 61 -1.47 -4.31 2.37
C SER A 61 -2.26 -4.74 1.13
N ALA A 62 -2.42 -6.06 0.90
CA ALA A 62 -3.17 -6.60 -0.23
C ALA A 62 -4.66 -6.22 -0.18
N ILE A 63 -5.22 -6.10 1.02
CA ILE A 63 -6.62 -5.68 1.23
C ILE A 63 -6.72 -4.14 1.14
N PHE A 64 -5.79 -3.43 1.79
CA PHE A 64 -5.82 -1.99 1.95
C PHE A 64 -5.73 -1.24 0.62
N HIS A 65 -4.75 -1.58 -0.23
CA HIS A 65 -4.46 -0.82 -1.45
C HIS A 65 -5.62 -0.74 -2.44
N PRO A 66 -6.25 -1.85 -2.89
CA PRO A 66 -7.34 -1.78 -3.85
C PRO A 66 -8.55 -1.05 -3.28
N GLU A 67 -8.85 -1.21 -2.00
CA GLU A 67 -9.98 -0.56 -1.35
C GLU A 67 -9.79 0.95 -1.19
N CYS A 68 -8.60 1.39 -0.79
CA CYS A 68 -8.28 2.81 -0.71
C CYS A 68 -8.41 3.50 -2.06
N VAL A 69 -7.86 2.91 -3.12
CA VAL A 69 -7.95 3.45 -4.49
C VAL A 69 -9.42 3.53 -4.93
N ARG A 70 -10.21 2.50 -4.64
CA ARG A 70 -11.63 2.47 -4.97
C ARG A 70 -12.42 3.58 -4.28
N ILE A 71 -12.18 3.79 -2.98
CA ILE A 71 -12.87 4.85 -2.22
C ILE A 71 -12.42 6.22 -2.69
N ALA A 72 -11.12 6.44 -2.87
CA ALA A 72 -10.59 7.70 -3.41
C ALA A 72 -11.21 8.05 -4.77
N GLN A 73 -11.31 7.09 -5.67
CA GLN A 73 -11.97 7.28 -6.97
C GLN A 73 -13.47 7.54 -6.85
N SER A 74 -14.16 6.91 -5.89
CA SER A 74 -15.58 7.15 -5.64
C SER A 74 -15.84 8.54 -5.06
N ALA A 75 -14.93 9.05 -4.24
CA ALA A 75 -15.00 10.39 -3.65
C ALA A 75 -14.58 11.51 -4.62
N SER A 76 -13.99 11.17 -5.76
CA SER A 76 -13.38 12.14 -6.68
C SER A 76 -14.34 13.05 -7.44
N GLY A 77 -15.65 12.80 -7.37
CA GLY A 77 -16.63 13.57 -8.15
C GLY A 77 -16.38 13.54 -9.67
N GLY A 78 -15.80 12.45 -10.19
CA GLY A 78 -15.44 12.29 -11.60
C GLY A 78 -13.97 12.58 -11.92
N LYS A 79 -13.24 13.30 -11.07
CA LYS A 79 -11.83 13.66 -11.25
C LYS A 79 -10.89 12.53 -10.75
N LYS A 80 -11.01 11.35 -11.33
CA LYS A 80 -10.31 10.14 -10.87
C LYS A 80 -8.79 10.25 -10.91
N GLY A 81 -8.23 10.96 -11.91
CA GLY A 81 -6.80 11.22 -12.02
C GLY A 81 -6.27 12.03 -10.84
N LEU A 82 -6.98 13.09 -10.45
CA LEU A 82 -6.61 13.91 -9.29
C LEU A 82 -6.64 13.09 -7.99
N ALA A 83 -7.70 12.32 -7.77
CA ALA A 83 -7.79 11.46 -6.58
C ALA A 83 -6.65 10.44 -6.52
N GLN A 84 -6.29 9.83 -7.65
CA GLN A 84 -5.18 8.90 -7.74
C GLN A 84 -3.84 9.58 -7.47
N SER A 85 -3.62 10.80 -7.99
CA SER A 85 -2.40 11.57 -7.76
C SER A 85 -2.22 11.94 -6.28
N VAL A 86 -3.28 12.43 -5.63
CA VAL A 86 -3.26 12.76 -4.20
C VAL A 86 -2.97 11.52 -3.35
N PHE A 87 -3.61 10.39 -3.66
CA PHE A 87 -3.35 9.12 -3.00
C PHE A 87 -1.89 8.69 -3.16
N GLN A 88 -1.34 8.80 -4.37
CA GLN A 88 0.05 8.43 -4.66
C GLN A 88 1.06 9.34 -3.94
N VAL A 89 0.77 10.64 -3.82
CA VAL A 89 1.62 11.57 -3.03
C VAL A 89 1.68 11.13 -1.58
N GLY A 90 0.53 10.78 -0.97
CA GLY A 90 0.51 10.25 0.40
C GLY A 90 1.32 8.96 0.57
N GLY A 91 1.21 8.03 -0.39
CA GLY A 91 2.00 6.80 -0.41
C GLY A 91 3.51 7.06 -0.51
N ASN A 92 3.92 7.94 -1.42
CA ASN A 92 5.33 8.31 -1.61
C ASN A 92 5.90 9.02 -0.39
N LEU A 93 5.11 9.88 0.26
CA LEU A 93 5.52 10.55 1.50
C LEU A 93 5.76 9.53 2.63
N GLY A 94 4.85 8.54 2.79
CA GLY A 94 5.05 7.45 3.74
C GLY A 94 6.29 6.62 3.44
N PHE A 95 6.59 6.41 2.15
CA PHE A 95 7.77 5.68 1.71
C PHE A 95 9.08 6.45 2.01
N ALA A 96 9.06 7.77 1.95
CA ALA A 96 10.19 8.63 2.31
C ALA A 96 10.38 8.75 3.83
N VAL A 97 9.30 8.88 4.58
CA VAL A 97 9.36 9.03 6.04
C VAL A 97 9.69 7.72 6.75
N GLY A 98 9.36 6.55 6.17
CA GLY A 98 9.59 5.24 6.75
C GLY A 98 11.05 4.97 7.14
N PRO A 99 12.03 5.09 6.22
CA PRO A 99 13.46 4.94 6.54
C PRO A 99 13.95 5.94 7.59
N LEU A 100 13.52 7.20 7.53
CA LEU A 100 13.87 8.22 8.52
C LEU A 100 13.37 7.83 9.92
N ALA A 101 12.12 7.40 10.02
CA ALA A 101 11.55 6.94 11.29
C ALA A 101 12.28 5.69 11.80
N THR A 102 12.71 4.80 10.91
CA THR A 102 13.55 3.65 11.27
C THR A 102 14.90 4.09 11.81
N ALA A 103 15.56 5.04 11.17
CA ALA A 103 16.86 5.55 11.61
C ALA A 103 16.79 6.25 12.97
N VAL A 104 15.74 7.00 13.23
CA VAL A 104 15.59 7.79 14.47
C VAL A 104 15.05 6.95 15.64
N ILE A 105 14.18 5.98 15.37
CA ILE A 105 13.46 5.25 16.42
C ILE A 105 14.03 3.85 16.61
N ILE A 106 14.22 3.07 15.53
CA ILE A 106 14.54 1.66 15.64
C ILE A 106 16.03 1.43 15.83
N LEU A 107 16.88 2.14 15.09
CA LEU A 107 18.34 1.94 15.18
C LEU A 107 18.89 2.28 16.57
N PRO A 108 18.52 3.41 17.23
CA PRO A 108 19.06 3.73 18.55
C PRO A 108 18.37 2.96 19.69
N TYR A 109 17.08 2.64 19.59
CA TYR A 109 16.29 2.09 20.70
C TYR A 109 15.94 0.60 20.53
N GLY A 110 16.32 -0.02 19.42
CA GLY A 110 16.15 -1.45 19.17
C GLY A 110 14.77 -1.86 18.62
N GLN A 111 14.69 -3.14 18.28
CA GLN A 111 13.54 -3.75 17.57
C GLN A 111 12.20 -3.61 18.33
N GLY A 112 12.22 -3.63 19.66
CA GLY A 112 10.99 -3.50 20.46
C GLY A 112 10.21 -2.22 20.18
N ASN A 113 10.88 -1.16 19.75
CA ASN A 113 10.25 0.13 19.45
C ASN A 113 9.46 0.14 18.12
N ILE A 114 9.54 -0.92 17.32
CA ILE A 114 8.62 -1.13 16.19
C ILE A 114 7.16 -1.14 16.67
N ALA A 115 6.91 -1.49 17.93
CA ALA A 115 5.58 -1.45 18.54
C ALA A 115 4.90 -0.06 18.46
N TRP A 116 5.65 1.03 18.43
CA TRP A 116 5.08 2.37 18.25
C TRP A 116 4.36 2.55 16.90
N PHE A 117 4.86 1.89 15.87
CA PHE A 117 4.19 1.89 14.56
C PHE A 117 2.87 1.09 14.60
N SER A 118 2.72 0.11 15.50
CA SER A 118 1.45 -0.58 15.69
C SER A 118 0.40 0.34 16.34
N ALA A 119 0.81 1.24 17.24
CA ALA A 119 -0.10 2.27 17.78
C ALA A 119 -0.60 3.22 16.67
N ALA A 120 0.30 3.67 15.79
CA ALA A 120 -0.08 4.46 14.61
C ALA A 120 -1.04 3.68 13.69
N ALA A 121 -0.78 2.39 13.47
CA ALA A 121 -1.66 1.52 12.70
C ALA A 121 -3.05 1.33 13.36
N ALA A 122 -3.12 1.30 14.70
CA ALA A 122 -4.37 1.25 15.43
C ALA A 122 -5.20 2.53 15.23
N CYS A 123 -4.58 3.69 15.36
CA CYS A 123 -5.22 4.97 15.08
C CYS A 123 -5.72 5.03 13.63
N ALA A 124 -4.88 4.61 12.68
CA ALA A 124 -5.27 4.55 11.28
C ALA A 124 -6.45 3.59 11.03
N ALA A 125 -6.51 2.42 11.70
CA ALA A 125 -7.61 1.47 11.58
C ALA A 125 -8.95 2.09 12.01
N VAL A 126 -8.95 2.89 13.09
CA VAL A 126 -10.15 3.61 13.55
C VAL A 126 -10.59 4.64 12.52
N VAL A 127 -9.67 5.47 12.03
CA VAL A 127 -9.98 6.48 11.00
C VAL A 127 -10.52 5.82 9.73
N LEU A 128 -9.88 4.74 9.29
CA LEU A 128 -10.27 3.99 8.10
C LEU A 128 -11.62 3.29 8.24
N PHE A 129 -12.04 2.94 9.45
CA PHE A 129 -13.38 2.43 9.70
C PHE A 129 -14.46 3.47 9.36
N PHE A 130 -14.27 4.71 9.78
CA PHE A 130 -15.18 5.80 9.44
C PHE A 130 -15.15 6.15 7.95
N ILE A 131 -13.96 6.17 7.36
CA ILE A 131 -13.77 6.41 5.92
C ILE A 131 -14.44 5.31 5.10
N GLY A 132 -14.31 4.05 5.50
CA GLY A 132 -14.93 2.91 4.84
C GLY A 132 -16.46 3.03 4.81
N ARG A 133 -17.06 3.39 5.93
CA ARG A 133 -18.51 3.63 6.03
C ARG A 133 -18.99 4.80 5.17
N ALA A 134 -18.25 5.91 5.17
CA ALA A 134 -18.54 7.06 4.32
C ALA A 134 -18.36 6.72 2.82
N GLY A 135 -17.31 5.98 2.50
CA GLY A 135 -16.97 5.56 1.14
C GLY A 135 -18.02 4.65 0.50
N GLU A 136 -18.68 3.79 1.27
CA GLU A 136 -19.80 2.98 0.75
C GLU A 136 -21.00 3.83 0.31
N LYS A 137 -21.35 4.84 1.09
CA LYS A 137 -22.42 5.77 0.74
C LYS A 137 -22.11 6.50 -0.57
N LEU A 138 -20.86 6.97 -0.70
CA LEU A 138 -20.36 7.63 -1.91
C LEU A 138 -20.30 6.68 -3.12
N ALA A 139 -19.84 5.44 -2.91
CA ALA A 139 -19.80 4.44 -3.97
C ALA A 139 -21.19 4.02 -4.46
N ALA A 140 -22.18 3.94 -3.57
CA ALA A 140 -23.55 3.68 -3.92
C ALA A 140 -24.16 4.82 -4.77
N ALA A 141 -23.90 6.08 -4.39
CA ALA A 141 -24.31 7.25 -5.15
C ALA A 141 -23.64 7.30 -6.55
N ALA A 142 -22.34 7.04 -6.62
CA ALA A 142 -21.59 7.00 -7.87
C ALA A 142 -22.04 5.88 -8.81
N LYS A 143 -22.47 4.73 -8.28
CA LYS A 143 -23.03 3.63 -9.09
C LYS A 143 -24.36 4.00 -9.74
N LYS A 144 -25.24 4.71 -9.02
CA LYS A 144 -26.50 5.23 -9.57
C LYS A 144 -26.26 6.22 -10.73
N ALA A 145 -25.27 7.11 -10.57
CA ALA A 145 -24.91 8.07 -11.62
C ALA A 145 -24.27 7.39 -12.85
N LYS A 146 -23.50 6.31 -12.65
CA LYS A 146 -22.80 5.60 -13.73
C LYS A 146 -23.71 4.71 -14.59
N ALA A 147 -24.86 4.29 -14.07
CA ALA A 147 -25.85 3.52 -14.82
C ALA A 147 -26.48 4.30 -15.99
N ALA A 148 -26.31 5.64 -16.01
CA ALA A 148 -26.81 6.52 -17.05
C ALA A 148 -25.83 6.76 -18.23
N VAL A 149 -24.62 6.21 -18.18
CA VAL A 149 -23.60 6.40 -19.23
C VAL A 149 -23.45 5.11 -20.03
N THR A 150 -23.90 5.13 -21.28
CA THR A 150 -23.71 4.07 -22.27
C THR A 150 -22.20 3.83 -22.50
N ARG A 151 -21.76 2.58 -22.37
CA ARG A 151 -20.43 2.16 -22.78
C ARG A 151 -20.32 2.23 -24.29
N THR A 152 -19.45 3.10 -24.80
CA THR A 152 -18.97 3.00 -26.18
C THR A 152 -18.12 1.74 -26.29
N GLU A 153 -18.39 0.89 -27.27
CA GLU A 153 -17.56 -0.28 -27.60
C GLU A 153 -16.19 0.24 -28.04
N ALA A 154 -15.23 0.24 -27.10
CA ALA A 154 -13.84 0.49 -27.44
C ALA A 154 -13.30 -0.73 -28.19
N ASP A 155 -12.64 -0.51 -29.32
CA ASP A 155 -11.98 -1.56 -30.08
C ASP A 155 -11.06 -2.37 -29.15
N ARG A 156 -11.38 -3.64 -28.99
CA ARG A 156 -10.70 -4.55 -28.05
C ARG A 156 -9.18 -4.63 -28.32
N ARG A 157 -8.78 -4.51 -29.58
CA ARG A 157 -7.36 -4.51 -29.98
C ARG A 157 -6.64 -3.27 -29.46
N HIS A 158 -7.26 -2.11 -29.63
CA HIS A 158 -6.70 -0.84 -29.13
C HIS A 158 -6.61 -0.85 -27.60
N LEU A 159 -7.65 -1.36 -26.92
CA LEU A 159 -7.65 -1.48 -25.46
C LEU A 159 -6.51 -2.39 -24.95
N VAL A 160 -6.31 -3.56 -25.56
CA VAL A 160 -5.24 -4.51 -25.21
C VAL A 160 -3.87 -3.87 -25.42
N PHE A 161 -3.67 -3.16 -26.54
CA PHE A 161 -2.40 -2.48 -26.83
C PHE A 161 -2.10 -1.39 -25.78
N VAL A 162 -3.08 -0.54 -25.46
CA VAL A 162 -2.91 0.52 -24.42
C VAL A 162 -2.62 -0.08 -23.06
N VAL A 163 -3.32 -1.16 -22.67
CA VAL A 163 -3.07 -1.86 -21.40
C VAL A 163 -1.66 -2.48 -21.38
N ALA A 164 -1.23 -3.12 -22.46
CA ALA A 164 0.11 -3.69 -22.55
C ALA A 164 1.20 -2.61 -22.45
N LEU A 165 1.03 -1.48 -23.15
CA LEU A 165 1.95 -0.35 -23.07
C LEU A 165 2.03 0.22 -21.64
N LEU A 166 0.89 0.41 -20.97
CA LEU A 166 0.83 0.87 -19.59
C LEU A 166 1.51 -0.12 -18.65
N LEU A 167 1.34 -1.43 -18.84
CA LEU A 167 2.03 -2.46 -18.05
C LEU A 167 3.54 -2.38 -18.20
N VAL A 168 4.06 -2.22 -19.42
CA VAL A 168 5.51 -2.06 -19.67
C VAL A 168 6.05 -0.81 -18.98
N LEU A 169 5.36 0.32 -19.09
CA LEU A 169 5.75 1.58 -18.44
C LEU A 169 5.74 1.45 -16.92
N MET A 170 4.71 0.83 -16.35
CA MET A 170 4.61 0.58 -14.91
C MET A 170 5.71 -0.35 -14.41
N PHE A 171 6.00 -1.40 -15.15
CA PHE A 171 7.07 -2.36 -14.84
C PHE A 171 8.44 -1.68 -14.87
N SER A 172 8.74 -0.88 -15.89
CA SER A 172 9.98 -0.11 -16.02
C SER A 172 10.17 0.85 -14.82
N LYS A 173 9.11 1.59 -14.47
CA LYS A 173 9.11 2.47 -13.28
C LYS A 173 9.41 1.69 -12.00
N GLN A 174 8.80 0.52 -11.83
CA GLN A 174 8.97 -0.29 -10.62
C GLN A 174 10.37 -0.88 -10.50
N ILE A 175 10.99 -1.33 -11.59
CA ILE A 175 12.38 -1.79 -11.60
C ILE A 175 13.30 -0.66 -11.17
N TYR A 176 13.16 0.53 -11.75
CA TYR A 176 13.95 1.70 -11.39
C TYR A 176 13.79 2.05 -9.90
N HIS A 177 12.56 2.13 -9.42
CA HIS A 177 12.27 2.47 -8.02
C HIS A 177 12.79 1.43 -7.04
N ALA A 178 12.62 0.14 -7.34
CA ALA A 178 13.13 -0.95 -6.52
C ALA A 178 14.67 -0.99 -6.52
N SER A 179 15.29 -0.73 -7.67
CA SER A 179 16.75 -0.68 -7.78
C SER A 179 17.33 0.45 -6.92
N LEU A 180 16.83 1.67 -7.06
CA LEU A 180 17.29 2.78 -6.23
C LEU A 180 17.03 2.54 -4.74
N GLY A 181 15.81 2.14 -4.36
CA GLY A 181 15.46 1.96 -2.95
C GLY A 181 16.25 0.87 -2.23
N ASN A 182 16.66 -0.19 -2.97
CA ASN A 182 17.38 -1.30 -2.35
C ASN A 182 18.92 -1.15 -2.45
N PHE A 183 19.45 -0.60 -3.53
CA PHE A 183 20.89 -0.59 -3.76
C PHE A 183 21.56 0.74 -3.46
N LEU A 184 20.84 1.86 -3.45
CA LEU A 184 21.44 3.16 -3.19
C LEU A 184 22.10 3.21 -1.80
N THR A 185 21.43 2.69 -0.79
CA THR A 185 21.96 2.65 0.58
C THR A 185 23.27 1.88 0.64
N PHE A 186 23.34 0.69 0.02
CA PHE A 186 24.57 -0.13 -0.01
C PHE A 186 25.69 0.56 -0.80
N TYR A 187 25.36 1.19 -1.93
CA TYR A 187 26.32 1.94 -2.75
C TYR A 187 26.93 3.10 -1.97
N VAL A 188 26.12 3.87 -1.24
CA VAL A 188 26.57 5.00 -0.43
C VAL A 188 27.45 4.54 0.70
N MET A 189 27.10 3.43 1.39
CA MET A 189 27.93 2.83 2.45
C MET A 189 29.29 2.39 1.91
N GLU A 190 29.31 1.69 0.78
CA GLU A 190 30.55 1.17 0.19
C GLU A 190 31.46 2.28 -0.33
N LYS A 191 30.88 3.27 -1.04
CA LYS A 191 31.67 4.31 -1.69
C LYS A 191 32.13 5.42 -0.76
N PHE A 192 31.35 5.77 0.25
CA PHE A 192 31.63 6.90 1.14
C PHE A 192 31.96 6.47 2.58
N GLY A 193 31.94 5.18 2.89
CA GLY A 193 32.28 4.66 4.22
C GLY A 193 31.36 5.13 5.34
N VAL A 194 30.13 5.59 5.01
CA VAL A 194 29.16 6.07 5.98
C VAL A 194 28.44 4.91 6.67
N THR A 195 27.98 5.13 7.90
CA THR A 195 27.19 4.16 8.65
C THR A 195 25.82 3.95 7.99
N MET A 196 25.15 2.84 8.32
CA MET A 196 23.81 2.54 7.81
C MET A 196 22.80 3.65 8.12
N ALA A 197 22.90 4.28 9.30
CA ALA A 197 22.08 5.43 9.66
C ALA A 197 22.40 6.64 8.75
N GLY A 198 23.67 6.94 8.53
CA GLY A 198 24.07 8.05 7.64
C GLY A 198 23.69 7.86 6.19
N ALA A 199 23.59 6.62 5.72
CA ALA A 199 23.15 6.31 4.35
C ALA A 199 21.64 6.38 4.15
N GLN A 200 20.85 6.52 5.21
CA GLN A 200 19.38 6.67 5.16
C GLN A 200 18.91 8.13 5.25
N TYR A 201 19.80 9.06 5.62
CA TYR A 201 19.57 10.51 5.59
C TYR A 201 19.91 11.09 4.21
#